data_00aeff2b8d77a8020d16f4d83ceb4ead
#
_entry.id   00aeff2b8d77a8020d16f4d83ceb4ead
#
_cell.length_a   1.000
_cell.length_b   1.000
_cell.length_c   1.000
_cell.angle_alpha   90.00
_cell.angle_beta   90.00
_cell.angle_gamma   90.00
#
_symmetry.space_group_name_H-M   'P 1'
#
loop_
_entity.id
_entity.type
_entity.pdbx_description
1 polymer ?
#
loop_
_entity_poly.entity_id
_entity_poly.type
_entity_poly.pdbx_seq_one_letter_code
_entity_poly.pdbx_strand_id
1 'polypeptide(L)'
;MKPAVLMMFRDEADILAECLKRWLDLGVKNFYLVDNNSSDDSMITVDVFDGVCAYRDAEIYVFIGSECATDWPGRRVINALKERAINDGGDWLFPADADEFLQLPDGHTLESWIAQYPTIPAWGELPYLNILPDGREYWQEPQKKACGYIDYCMTISMGNHLIEGVAPILSMGGAYYKHYPVRSYEQFKRKLTNYMIAFHQSPHQDHPHAQAYKVWAVEGERYIQNRYNALMNKDEDVNAPRWL
;
A
#
# COMPACT_ATOMS: atom_id res chain seq x y z
N MET A 1 -22.94 -2.64 -1.03
CA MET A 1 -21.60 -3.26 -0.85
C MET A 1 -20.99 -2.73 0.43
N LYS A 2 -20.22 -3.56 1.13
CA LYS A 2 -19.54 -3.22 2.39
C LYS A 2 -18.01 -3.08 2.11
N PRO A 3 -17.52 -1.88 1.80
CA PRO A 3 -16.10 -1.68 1.47
C PRO A 3 -15.23 -1.86 2.71
N ALA A 4 -14.04 -2.45 2.50
CA ALA A 4 -13.04 -2.64 3.53
C ALA A 4 -11.63 -2.32 3.00
N VAL A 5 -10.81 -1.70 3.83
CA VAL A 5 -9.38 -1.45 3.57
C VAL A 5 -8.55 -2.54 4.24
N LEU A 6 -7.64 -3.12 3.47
CA LEU A 6 -6.63 -4.07 3.93
C LEU A 6 -5.27 -3.40 3.82
N MET A 7 -4.55 -3.23 4.92
CA MET A 7 -3.30 -2.50 4.91
C MET A 7 -2.24 -3.15 5.80
N MET A 8 -1.06 -3.35 5.25
CA MET A 8 0.13 -3.64 6.03
C MET A 8 1.04 -2.42 6.01
N PHE A 9 1.48 -1.95 7.16
CA PHE A 9 2.35 -0.76 7.27
C PHE A 9 3.58 -1.05 8.13
N ARG A 10 4.63 -0.28 7.92
CA ARG A 10 5.84 -0.27 8.75
C ARG A 10 6.52 1.09 8.69
N ASP A 11 6.72 1.71 9.85
CA ASP A 11 7.42 2.99 9.97
C ASP A 11 6.80 4.11 9.08
N GLU A 12 5.47 4.26 9.12
CA GLU A 12 4.69 5.19 8.31
C GLU A 12 3.97 6.26 9.17
N ALA A 13 4.47 6.54 10.40
CA ALA A 13 3.83 7.50 11.32
C ALA A 13 3.62 8.89 10.72
N ASP A 14 4.45 9.28 9.76
CA ASP A 14 4.40 10.59 9.10
C ASP A 14 3.24 10.77 8.12
N ILE A 15 2.57 9.68 7.70
CA ILE A 15 1.49 9.73 6.70
C ILE A 15 0.26 8.89 7.07
N LEU A 16 0.43 7.89 7.93
CA LEU A 16 -0.60 6.90 8.22
C LEU A 16 -1.91 7.53 8.72
N ALA A 17 -1.83 8.55 9.60
CA ALA A 17 -3.01 9.23 10.11
C ALA A 17 -3.84 9.88 9.00
N GLU A 18 -3.18 10.54 8.06
CA GLU A 18 -3.85 11.21 6.94
C GLU A 18 -4.47 10.19 5.97
N CYS A 19 -3.75 9.10 5.69
CA CYS A 19 -4.25 8.01 4.86
C CYS A 19 -5.50 7.37 5.45
N LEU A 20 -5.47 6.96 6.72
CA LEU A 20 -6.61 6.36 7.41
C LEU A 20 -7.80 7.31 7.47
N LYS A 21 -7.54 8.59 7.79
CA LYS A 21 -8.57 9.63 7.77
C LYS A 21 -9.21 9.77 6.38
N ARG A 22 -8.40 9.75 5.32
CA ARG A 22 -8.92 9.83 3.94
C ARG A 22 -9.87 8.69 3.63
N TRP A 23 -9.53 7.46 3.98
CA TRP A 23 -10.41 6.31 3.80
C TRP A 23 -11.72 6.45 4.59
N LEU A 24 -11.65 6.92 5.84
CA LEU A 24 -12.81 7.17 6.67
C LEU A 24 -13.71 8.27 6.08
N ASP A 25 -13.12 9.33 5.53
CA ASP A 25 -13.85 10.43 4.87
C ASP A 25 -14.50 9.99 3.55
N LEU A 26 -13.94 8.99 2.87
CA LEU A 26 -14.56 8.33 1.72
C LEU A 26 -15.76 7.46 2.11
N GLY A 27 -15.98 7.21 3.41
CA GLY A 27 -17.09 6.41 3.92
C GLY A 27 -16.73 4.94 4.18
N VAL A 28 -15.47 4.54 4.11
CA VAL A 28 -15.03 3.21 4.55
C VAL A 28 -15.20 3.13 6.06
N LYS A 29 -15.77 2.02 6.53
CA LYS A 29 -16.01 1.78 7.95
C LYS A 29 -15.32 0.52 8.49
N ASN A 30 -14.65 -0.22 7.64
CA ASN A 30 -14.01 -1.47 8.01
C ASN A 30 -12.53 -1.42 7.62
N PHE A 31 -11.66 -1.50 8.63
CA PHE A 31 -10.21 -1.41 8.49
C PHE A 31 -9.55 -2.65 9.05
N TYR A 32 -8.76 -3.33 8.24
CA TYR A 32 -7.97 -4.50 8.61
C TYR A 32 -6.51 -4.16 8.42
N LEU A 33 -5.83 -3.88 9.54
CA LEU A 33 -4.49 -3.33 9.56
C LEU A 33 -3.50 -4.34 10.14
N VAL A 34 -2.30 -4.39 9.60
CA VAL A 34 -1.17 -5.11 10.21
C VAL A 34 0.01 -4.16 10.37
N ASP A 35 0.45 -4.01 11.62
CA ASP A 35 1.75 -3.44 11.90
C ASP A 35 2.86 -4.48 11.64
N ASN A 36 3.70 -4.18 10.67
CA ASN A 36 4.84 -4.99 10.31
C ASN A 36 6.08 -4.62 11.14
N ASN A 37 5.93 -4.65 12.46
CA ASN A 37 7.00 -4.35 13.42
C ASN A 37 7.61 -2.95 13.25
N SER A 38 6.76 -1.93 13.28
CA SER A 38 7.19 -0.53 13.24
C SER A 38 8.06 -0.18 14.45
N SER A 39 9.05 0.66 14.21
CA SER A 39 9.94 1.21 15.22
C SER A 39 9.66 2.68 15.55
N ASP A 40 8.73 3.29 14.82
CA ASP A 40 8.25 4.67 15.01
C ASP A 40 6.87 4.72 15.69
N ASP A 41 6.25 5.90 15.74
CA ASP A 41 4.96 6.13 16.38
C ASP A 41 3.75 5.67 15.56
N SER A 42 3.93 4.79 14.54
CA SER A 42 2.83 4.30 13.71
C SER A 42 1.73 3.63 14.52
N MET A 43 2.06 2.83 15.55
CA MET A 43 1.06 2.20 16.41
C MET A 43 0.31 3.20 17.28
N ILE A 44 0.96 4.26 17.77
CA ILE A 44 0.28 5.34 18.51
C ILE A 44 -0.74 6.02 17.60
N THR A 45 -0.39 6.21 16.32
CA THR A 45 -1.30 6.74 15.32
C THR A 45 -2.55 5.87 15.17
N VAL A 46 -2.37 4.54 15.14
CA VAL A 46 -3.48 3.58 15.02
C VAL A 46 -4.38 3.61 16.26
N ASP A 47 -3.80 3.67 17.45
CA ASP A 47 -4.56 3.74 18.71
C ASP A 47 -5.42 5.01 18.79
N VAL A 48 -4.88 6.16 18.33
CA VAL A 48 -5.65 7.41 18.24
C VAL A 48 -6.76 7.28 17.20
N PHE A 49 -6.48 6.67 16.06
CA PHE A 49 -7.44 6.45 15.00
C PHE A 49 -8.58 5.50 15.42
N ASP A 50 -8.29 4.47 16.22
CA ASP A 50 -9.32 3.58 16.78
C ASP A 50 -10.36 4.36 17.58
N GLY A 51 -9.94 5.31 18.40
CA GLY A 51 -10.85 6.23 19.09
C GLY A 51 -11.72 7.06 18.15
N VAL A 52 -11.17 7.50 17.01
CA VAL A 52 -11.93 8.21 15.96
C VAL A 52 -12.92 7.28 15.26
N CYS A 53 -12.54 6.05 14.98
CA CYS A 53 -13.39 5.03 14.37
C CYS A 53 -14.62 4.74 15.26
N ALA A 54 -14.41 4.54 16.55
CA ALA A 54 -15.51 4.31 17.52
C ALA A 54 -16.53 5.46 17.52
N TYR A 55 -16.07 6.71 17.42
CA TYR A 55 -16.94 7.88 17.34
C TYR A 55 -17.73 7.96 16.00
N ARG A 56 -17.16 7.44 14.91
CA ARG A 56 -17.75 7.49 13.55
C ARG A 56 -18.45 6.20 13.14
N ASP A 57 -18.72 5.30 14.07
CA ASP A 57 -19.34 4.00 13.81
C ASP A 57 -18.56 3.20 12.75
N ALA A 58 -17.27 3.14 12.91
CA ALA A 58 -16.35 2.37 12.08
C ALA A 58 -15.60 1.33 12.95
N GLU A 59 -15.15 0.26 12.33
CA GLU A 59 -14.46 -0.83 13.00
C GLU A 59 -13.01 -0.92 12.51
N ILE A 60 -12.07 -1.09 13.43
CA ILE A 60 -10.66 -1.32 13.14
C ILE A 60 -10.19 -2.63 13.76
N TYR A 61 -9.52 -3.44 12.97
CA TYR A 61 -8.88 -4.68 13.41
C TYR A 61 -7.38 -4.55 13.19
N VAL A 62 -6.63 -4.56 14.29
CA VAL A 62 -5.17 -4.42 14.26
C VAL A 62 -4.52 -5.75 14.61
N PHE A 63 -3.57 -6.16 13.79
CA PHE A 63 -2.74 -7.33 14.03
C PHE A 63 -1.29 -6.87 14.17
N ILE A 64 -0.57 -7.44 15.14
CA ILE A 64 0.86 -7.21 15.29
C ILE A 64 1.58 -8.41 14.68
N GLY A 65 2.36 -8.17 13.63
CA GLY A 65 3.10 -9.20 12.93
C GLY A 65 4.55 -9.25 13.39
N SER A 66 4.95 -10.33 14.06
CA SER A 66 6.36 -10.56 14.45
C SER A 66 7.17 -11.40 13.46
N GLU A 67 6.57 -11.89 12.37
CA GLU A 67 7.16 -12.92 11.50
C GLU A 67 7.88 -12.38 10.25
N CYS A 68 8.15 -11.08 10.19
CA CYS A 68 8.59 -10.44 8.95
C CYS A 68 10.07 -10.52 8.61
N ALA A 69 10.87 -11.21 9.39
CA ALA A 69 12.32 -11.15 9.21
C ALA A 69 12.88 -12.10 8.14
N THR A 70 12.19 -13.17 7.74
CA THR A 70 12.81 -14.23 6.94
C THR A 70 12.11 -14.61 5.64
N ASP A 71 10.81 -14.32 5.51
CA ASP A 71 10.05 -14.59 4.28
C ASP A 71 9.19 -13.38 4.00
N TRP A 72 9.31 -12.73 2.85
CA TRP A 72 8.48 -11.59 2.45
C TRP A 72 6.98 -11.90 2.66
N PRO A 73 6.42 -11.66 3.85
CA PRO A 73 5.12 -12.23 4.25
C PRO A 73 3.94 -11.44 3.70
N GLY A 74 4.20 -10.35 2.96
CA GLY A 74 3.15 -9.45 2.48
C GLY A 74 1.99 -10.17 1.81
N ARG A 75 2.29 -11.15 0.94
CA ARG A 75 1.24 -11.95 0.29
C ARG A 75 0.42 -12.77 1.29
N ARG A 76 1.06 -13.42 2.26
CA ARG A 76 0.36 -14.23 3.27
C ARG A 76 -0.47 -13.34 4.19
N VAL A 77 0.10 -12.26 4.65
CA VAL A 77 -0.54 -11.32 5.56
C VAL A 77 -1.75 -10.68 4.91
N ILE A 78 -1.62 -10.11 3.71
CA ILE A 78 -2.75 -9.45 3.05
C ILE A 78 -3.89 -10.41 2.73
N ASN A 79 -3.59 -11.69 2.41
CA ASN A 79 -4.62 -12.69 2.20
C ASN A 79 -5.29 -13.14 3.50
N ALA A 80 -4.58 -13.18 4.62
CA ALA A 80 -5.20 -13.40 5.93
C ALA A 80 -6.16 -12.25 6.32
N LEU A 81 -5.78 -10.99 6.05
CA LEU A 81 -6.67 -9.84 6.21
C LEU A 81 -7.88 -9.93 5.28
N LYS A 82 -7.70 -10.35 4.02
CA LYS A 82 -8.78 -10.60 3.07
C LYS A 82 -9.79 -11.60 3.62
N GLU A 83 -9.31 -12.76 4.08
CA GLU A 83 -10.18 -13.79 4.64
C GLU A 83 -10.95 -13.28 5.87
N ARG A 84 -10.29 -12.53 6.74
CA ARG A 84 -10.95 -11.90 7.88
C ARG A 84 -12.01 -10.91 7.43
N ALA A 85 -11.72 -10.01 6.50
CA ALA A 85 -12.66 -9.04 5.99
C ALA A 85 -13.90 -9.70 5.37
N ILE A 86 -13.73 -10.78 4.60
CA ILE A 86 -14.83 -11.54 4.01
C ILE A 86 -15.67 -12.21 5.10
N ASN A 87 -15.05 -12.81 6.13
CA ASN A 87 -15.77 -13.42 7.27
C ASN A 87 -16.65 -12.41 8.01
N ASP A 88 -16.19 -11.16 8.12
CA ASP A 88 -16.95 -10.06 8.75
C ASP A 88 -17.95 -9.40 7.78
N GLY A 89 -18.14 -9.98 6.58
CA GLY A 89 -19.10 -9.57 5.57
C GLY A 89 -18.65 -8.42 4.65
N GLY A 90 -17.34 -8.12 4.63
CA GLY A 90 -16.75 -7.25 3.62
C GLY A 90 -16.81 -7.90 2.24
N ASP A 91 -17.21 -7.14 1.24
CA ASP A 91 -17.40 -7.65 -0.12
C ASP A 91 -16.60 -6.87 -1.18
N TRP A 92 -16.32 -5.59 -0.95
CA TRP A 92 -15.45 -4.78 -1.81
C TRP A 92 -14.16 -4.41 -1.09
N LEU A 93 -13.03 -4.96 -1.53
CA LEU A 93 -11.77 -4.87 -0.81
C LEU A 93 -10.78 -3.92 -1.52
N PHE A 94 -10.11 -3.12 -0.73
CA PHE A 94 -9.03 -2.22 -1.13
C PHE A 94 -7.73 -2.63 -0.43
N PRO A 95 -6.91 -3.50 -1.04
CA PRO A 95 -5.54 -3.69 -0.58
C PRO A 95 -4.73 -2.42 -0.87
N ALA A 96 -4.39 -1.65 0.14
CA ALA A 96 -3.75 -0.34 0.01
C ALA A 96 -2.51 -0.25 0.89
N ASP A 97 -1.55 0.58 0.49
CA ASP A 97 -0.40 0.94 1.31
C ASP A 97 -0.67 2.30 2.00
N ALA A 98 0.07 2.60 3.08
CA ALA A 98 -0.17 3.80 3.89
C ALA A 98 0.11 5.12 3.15
N ASP A 99 0.87 5.08 2.07
CA ASP A 99 1.24 6.21 1.24
C ASP A 99 0.37 6.34 -0.04
N GLU A 100 -0.79 5.65 -0.08
CA GLU A 100 -1.71 5.60 -1.23
C GLU A 100 -3.08 6.20 -0.89
N PHE A 101 -3.47 7.25 -1.61
CA PHE A 101 -4.69 8.02 -1.39
C PHE A 101 -5.65 7.90 -2.57
N LEU A 102 -6.72 7.13 -2.40
CA LEU A 102 -7.71 6.94 -3.45
C LEU A 102 -8.35 8.26 -3.88
N GLN A 103 -8.34 8.49 -5.18
CA GLN A 103 -9.04 9.57 -5.87
C GLN A 103 -10.18 8.97 -6.70
N LEU A 104 -11.37 9.49 -6.49
CA LEU A 104 -12.56 9.09 -7.25
C LEU A 104 -12.78 10.06 -8.41
N PRO A 105 -13.45 9.64 -9.48
CA PRO A 105 -13.87 10.56 -10.53
C PRO A 105 -14.78 11.67 -9.97
N ASP A 106 -14.75 12.84 -10.59
CA ASP A 106 -15.55 13.99 -10.17
C ASP A 106 -17.05 13.66 -10.05
N GLY A 107 -17.64 14.12 -8.96
CA GLY A 107 -19.06 13.92 -8.67
C GLY A 107 -19.43 12.55 -8.09
N HIS A 108 -18.46 11.66 -7.88
CA HIS A 108 -18.71 10.35 -7.26
C HIS A 108 -18.38 10.33 -5.77
N THR A 109 -19.25 9.69 -4.99
CA THR A 109 -18.92 9.13 -3.68
C THR A 109 -18.36 7.71 -3.86
N LEU A 110 -17.69 7.17 -2.85
CA LEU A 110 -17.20 5.79 -2.91
C LEU A 110 -18.38 4.81 -3.15
N GLU A 111 -19.49 4.99 -2.45
CA GLU A 111 -20.68 4.17 -2.62
C GLU A 111 -21.22 4.23 -4.05
N SER A 112 -21.39 5.43 -4.62
CA SER A 112 -21.89 5.60 -5.99
C SER A 112 -20.92 5.08 -7.04
N TRP A 113 -19.63 5.12 -6.76
CA TRP A 113 -18.61 4.61 -7.67
C TRP A 113 -18.58 3.07 -7.67
N ILE A 114 -18.54 2.42 -6.51
CA ILE A 114 -18.55 0.95 -6.45
C ILE A 114 -19.89 0.35 -6.89
N ALA A 115 -21.00 1.07 -6.74
CA ALA A 115 -22.32 0.62 -7.19
C ALA A 115 -22.45 0.46 -8.72
N GLN A 116 -21.51 0.99 -9.50
CA GLN A 116 -21.46 0.83 -10.96
C GLN A 116 -20.95 -0.56 -11.38
N TYR A 117 -20.35 -1.30 -10.45
CA TYR A 117 -19.73 -2.59 -10.72
C TYR A 117 -20.63 -3.76 -10.27
N PRO A 118 -20.44 -4.94 -10.86
CA PRO A 118 -21.25 -6.10 -10.51
C PRO A 118 -21.02 -6.56 -9.07
N THR A 119 -22.06 -7.12 -8.45
CA THR A 119 -22.00 -7.76 -7.13
C THR A 119 -21.61 -9.24 -7.22
N ILE A 120 -20.67 -9.55 -8.08
CA ILE A 120 -20.08 -10.88 -8.27
C ILE A 120 -18.55 -10.75 -8.16
N PRO A 121 -17.84 -11.82 -7.83
CA PRO A 121 -16.38 -11.78 -7.76
C PRO A 121 -15.77 -11.22 -9.05
N ALA A 122 -15.14 -10.06 -8.94
CA ALA A 122 -14.51 -9.31 -10.03
C ALA A 122 -13.54 -8.29 -9.44
N TRP A 123 -12.48 -7.96 -10.15
CA TRP A 123 -11.49 -7.00 -9.69
C TRP A 123 -11.04 -6.07 -10.81
N GLY A 124 -10.42 -4.98 -10.47
CA GLY A 124 -9.85 -4.05 -11.41
C GLY A 124 -8.57 -3.43 -10.90
N GLU A 125 -7.91 -2.66 -11.76
CA GLU A 125 -6.62 -2.04 -11.51
C GLU A 125 -6.76 -0.53 -11.47
N LEU A 126 -6.17 0.09 -10.44
CA LEU A 126 -6.10 1.54 -10.27
C LEU A 126 -4.66 2.01 -10.54
N PRO A 127 -4.46 2.95 -11.48
CA PRO A 127 -3.14 3.49 -11.75
C PRO A 127 -2.64 4.38 -10.61
N TYR A 128 -1.33 4.62 -10.58
CA TYR A 128 -0.68 5.55 -9.66
C TYR A 128 -0.33 6.87 -10.32
N LEU A 129 -0.64 7.96 -9.63
CA LEU A 129 -0.04 9.27 -9.83
C LEU A 129 0.95 9.50 -8.68
N ASN A 130 2.22 9.32 -8.94
CA ASN A 130 3.26 9.57 -7.93
C ASN A 130 3.45 11.06 -7.70
N ILE A 131 3.55 11.44 -6.43
CA ILE A 131 3.79 12.81 -5.97
C ILE A 131 5.13 12.84 -5.26
N LEU A 132 6.07 13.63 -5.73
CA LEU A 132 7.38 13.82 -5.11
C LEU A 132 7.38 14.98 -4.10
N PRO A 133 8.37 15.06 -3.18
CA PRO A 133 8.45 16.11 -2.16
C PRO A 133 8.49 17.53 -2.71
N ASP A 134 8.96 17.73 -3.94
CA ASP A 134 9.01 19.02 -4.64
C ASP A 134 7.73 19.33 -5.43
N GLY A 135 6.68 18.52 -5.29
CA GLY A 135 5.40 18.70 -5.95
C GLY A 135 5.33 18.20 -7.38
N ARG A 136 6.39 17.59 -7.91
CA ARG A 136 6.33 16.94 -9.22
C ARG A 136 5.40 15.75 -9.20
N GLU A 137 4.63 15.60 -10.28
CA GLU A 137 3.70 14.51 -10.47
C GLU A 137 4.06 13.72 -11.73
N TYR A 138 3.92 12.37 -11.67
CA TYR A 138 4.09 11.51 -12.83
C TYR A 138 3.26 10.23 -12.70
N TRP A 139 2.71 9.75 -13.80
CA TRP A 139 2.03 8.47 -13.87
C TRP A 139 3.04 7.34 -13.87
N GLN A 140 2.84 6.37 -13.00
CA GLN A 140 3.69 5.17 -12.95
C GLN A 140 3.08 4.07 -13.82
N GLU A 141 3.82 3.67 -14.83
CA GLU A 141 3.48 2.54 -15.69
C GLU A 141 4.56 1.44 -15.56
N PRO A 142 4.22 0.17 -15.60
CA PRO A 142 2.88 -0.43 -15.75
C PRO A 142 2.20 -0.77 -14.40
N GLN A 143 2.79 -0.37 -13.27
CA GLN A 143 2.29 -0.77 -11.95
C GLN A 143 0.94 -0.12 -11.62
N LYS A 144 0.04 -0.94 -11.08
CA LYS A 144 -1.30 -0.55 -10.67
C LYS A 144 -1.64 -1.27 -9.37
N LYS A 145 -2.67 -0.81 -8.68
CA LYS A 145 -3.17 -1.44 -7.44
C LYS A 145 -4.47 -2.17 -7.72
N ALA A 146 -4.58 -3.41 -7.27
CA ALA A 146 -5.80 -4.19 -7.43
C ALA A 146 -6.85 -3.82 -6.39
N CYS A 147 -8.12 -3.76 -6.78
CA CYS A 147 -9.26 -3.65 -5.87
C CYS A 147 -10.49 -4.29 -6.50
N GLY A 148 -11.51 -4.59 -5.71
CA GLY A 148 -12.75 -5.13 -6.26
C GLY A 148 -13.56 -5.98 -5.30
N TYR A 149 -14.57 -6.67 -5.85
CA TYR A 149 -15.32 -7.70 -5.16
C TYR A 149 -14.47 -8.98 -5.13
N ILE A 150 -13.74 -9.18 -4.05
CA ILE A 150 -12.75 -10.26 -3.89
C ILE A 150 -13.35 -11.35 -2.98
N ASP A 151 -13.31 -12.59 -3.42
CA ASP A 151 -13.80 -13.75 -2.68
C ASP A 151 -12.66 -14.66 -2.16
N TYR A 152 -13.04 -15.76 -1.53
CA TYR A 152 -12.10 -16.75 -0.97
C TYR A 152 -11.22 -17.43 -2.02
N CYS A 153 -11.74 -17.62 -3.24
CA CYS A 153 -11.03 -18.30 -4.34
C CYS A 153 -9.97 -17.43 -5.01
N MET A 154 -9.97 -16.13 -4.69
CA MET A 154 -9.05 -15.16 -5.26
C MET A 154 -7.90 -14.91 -4.30
N THR A 155 -6.69 -14.73 -4.83
CA THR A 155 -5.49 -14.45 -4.04
C THR A 155 -4.89 -13.11 -4.44
N ILE A 156 -4.66 -12.24 -3.46
CA ILE A 156 -3.97 -10.97 -3.66
C ILE A 156 -2.48 -11.25 -3.79
N SER A 157 -1.85 -10.75 -4.87
CA SER A 157 -0.42 -10.89 -5.11
C SER A 157 0.41 -10.08 -4.12
N MET A 158 1.70 -10.36 -4.05
CA MET A 158 2.65 -9.51 -3.34
C MET A 158 2.65 -8.09 -3.94
N GLY A 159 2.68 -7.05 -3.08
CA GLY A 159 2.60 -5.64 -3.49
C GLY A 159 1.19 -5.19 -3.88
N ASN A 160 0.19 -6.09 -3.79
CA ASN A 160 -1.23 -5.77 -4.04
C ASN A 160 -1.51 -5.31 -5.48
N HIS A 161 -0.66 -5.70 -6.45
CA HIS A 161 -0.76 -5.22 -7.83
C HIS A 161 -1.68 -6.08 -8.71
N LEU A 162 -1.97 -7.31 -8.30
CA LEU A 162 -2.70 -8.29 -9.08
C LEU A 162 -3.57 -9.16 -8.18
N ILE A 163 -4.72 -9.57 -8.68
CA ILE A 163 -5.54 -10.63 -8.10
C ILE A 163 -5.41 -11.88 -8.96
N GLU A 164 -4.96 -12.95 -8.36
CA GLU A 164 -4.89 -14.27 -8.98
C GLU A 164 -6.20 -15.03 -8.71
N GLY A 165 -6.72 -15.69 -9.74
CA GLY A 165 -7.97 -16.44 -9.69
C GLY A 165 -8.79 -16.23 -10.95
N VAL A 166 -9.88 -16.99 -11.08
CA VAL A 166 -10.77 -16.90 -12.24
C VAL A 166 -11.86 -15.88 -11.95
N ALA A 167 -11.61 -14.63 -12.31
CA ALA A 167 -12.60 -13.56 -12.17
C ALA A 167 -12.44 -12.51 -13.29
N PRO A 168 -13.52 -11.84 -13.70
CA PRO A 168 -13.45 -10.75 -14.65
C PRO A 168 -12.57 -9.60 -14.15
N ILE A 169 -11.82 -9.00 -15.08
CA ILE A 169 -11.09 -7.76 -14.82
C ILE A 169 -11.97 -6.59 -15.26
N LEU A 170 -12.19 -5.66 -14.35
CA LEU A 170 -13.05 -4.49 -14.53
C LEU A 170 -12.23 -3.28 -14.99
N SER A 171 -12.82 -2.44 -15.83
CA SER A 171 -12.30 -1.10 -16.06
C SER A 171 -12.76 -0.16 -14.93
N MET A 172 -11.83 0.40 -14.17
CA MET A 172 -12.10 1.16 -12.94
C MET A 172 -12.36 2.66 -13.16
N GLY A 173 -12.82 3.03 -14.35
CA GLY A 173 -13.51 4.27 -14.67
C GLY A 173 -12.95 5.57 -14.10
N GLY A 174 -11.66 5.88 -14.32
CA GLY A 174 -11.06 7.18 -13.96
C GLY A 174 -10.65 7.34 -12.50
N ALA A 175 -10.86 6.35 -11.63
CA ALA A 175 -10.29 6.35 -10.30
C ALA A 175 -8.78 6.01 -10.32
N TYR A 176 -8.02 6.56 -9.39
CA TYR A 176 -6.58 6.34 -9.30
C TYR A 176 -6.08 6.56 -7.87
N TYR A 177 -4.85 6.17 -7.59
CA TYR A 177 -4.16 6.51 -6.34
C TYR A 177 -3.20 7.68 -6.55
N LYS A 178 -3.29 8.72 -5.69
CA LYS A 178 -2.14 9.57 -5.40
C LYS A 178 -1.21 8.80 -4.49
N HIS A 179 0.01 8.56 -4.94
CA HIS A 179 1.01 7.78 -4.23
C HIS A 179 2.18 8.67 -3.84
N TYR A 180 2.58 8.63 -2.58
CA TYR A 180 3.64 9.44 -1.99
C TYR A 180 4.84 8.56 -1.60
N PRO A 181 5.55 7.98 -2.58
CA PRO A 181 6.59 6.97 -2.33
C PRO A 181 7.80 7.54 -1.59
N VAL A 182 8.05 8.84 -1.78
CA VAL A 182 9.11 9.62 -1.14
C VAL A 182 8.52 10.90 -0.59
N ARG A 183 8.67 11.15 0.72
CA ARG A 183 8.12 12.33 1.39
C ARG A 183 9.22 13.25 1.97
N SER A 184 10.33 12.65 2.36
CA SER A 184 11.53 13.34 2.86
C SER A 184 12.76 12.45 2.67
N TYR A 185 13.95 13.04 2.83
CA TYR A 185 15.19 12.26 2.86
C TYR A 185 15.20 11.21 3.97
N GLU A 186 14.78 11.58 5.17
CA GLU A 186 14.78 10.66 6.32
C GLU A 186 13.79 9.50 6.14
N GLN A 187 12.59 9.76 5.62
CA GLN A 187 11.64 8.72 5.27
C GLN A 187 12.20 7.80 4.17
N PHE A 188 12.77 8.37 3.11
CA PHE A 188 13.39 7.61 2.02
C PHE A 188 14.54 6.73 2.52
N LYS A 189 15.42 7.30 3.36
CA LYS A 189 16.52 6.57 4.00
C LYS A 189 16.02 5.40 4.83
N ARG A 190 15.02 5.61 5.68
CA ARG A 190 14.40 4.57 6.51
C ARG A 190 13.77 3.47 5.65
N LYS A 191 12.94 3.84 4.68
CA LYS A 191 12.27 2.91 3.76
C LYS A 191 13.28 2.06 2.99
N LEU A 192 14.29 2.70 2.40
CA LEU A 192 15.33 2.01 1.64
C LEU A 192 16.18 1.08 2.53
N THR A 193 16.53 1.52 3.74
CA THR A 193 17.27 0.70 4.70
C THR A 193 16.47 -0.54 5.11
N ASN A 194 15.17 -0.39 5.41
CA ASN A 194 14.28 -1.51 5.74
C ASN A 194 14.18 -2.51 4.58
N TYR A 195 14.07 -2.02 3.34
CA TYR A 195 14.10 -2.87 2.15
C TYR A 195 15.40 -3.64 2.03
N MET A 196 16.55 -2.99 2.19
CA MET A 196 17.86 -3.62 2.07
C MET A 196 18.06 -4.72 3.12
N ILE A 197 17.64 -4.48 4.35
CA ILE A 197 17.68 -5.48 5.44
C ILE A 197 16.79 -6.67 5.10
N ALA A 198 15.56 -6.44 4.66
CA ALA A 198 14.62 -7.49 4.28
C ALA A 198 15.17 -8.35 3.13
N PHE A 199 15.77 -7.73 2.11
CA PHE A 199 16.37 -8.47 0.99
C PHE A 199 17.64 -9.22 1.38
N HIS A 200 18.43 -8.71 2.32
CA HIS A 200 19.59 -9.44 2.83
C HIS A 200 19.19 -10.78 3.51
N GLN A 201 18.06 -10.75 4.19
CA GLN A 201 17.51 -11.91 4.90
C GLN A 201 16.69 -12.84 4.00
N SER A 202 16.37 -12.41 2.78
CA SER A 202 15.58 -13.19 1.83
C SER A 202 16.38 -14.28 1.13
N PRO A 203 15.81 -15.48 0.89
CA PRO A 203 16.42 -16.50 0.05
C PRO A 203 16.52 -16.11 -1.44
N HIS A 204 15.86 -15.04 -1.87
CA HIS A 204 15.82 -14.59 -3.27
C HIS A 204 16.99 -13.68 -3.63
N GLN A 205 18.23 -14.18 -3.50
CA GLN A 205 19.45 -13.39 -3.73
C GLN A 205 19.70 -12.98 -5.20
N ASP A 206 19.00 -13.57 -6.14
CA ASP A 206 19.10 -13.23 -7.57
C ASP A 206 18.13 -12.10 -7.99
N HIS A 207 17.29 -11.62 -7.09
CA HIS A 207 16.38 -10.52 -7.37
C HIS A 207 17.16 -9.21 -7.60
N PRO A 208 16.71 -8.31 -8.53
CA PRO A 208 17.37 -7.03 -8.79
C PRO A 208 17.65 -6.20 -7.53
N HIS A 209 16.78 -6.26 -6.53
CA HIS A 209 16.96 -5.61 -5.25
C HIS A 209 18.15 -6.16 -4.43
N ALA A 210 18.47 -7.44 -4.58
CA ALA A 210 19.65 -8.00 -3.93
C ALA A 210 20.96 -7.42 -4.50
N GLN A 211 20.99 -7.01 -5.78
CA GLN A 211 22.13 -6.31 -6.35
C GLN A 211 22.30 -4.91 -5.74
N ALA A 212 21.20 -4.18 -5.56
CA ALA A 212 21.20 -2.90 -4.87
C ALA A 212 21.69 -3.02 -3.42
N TYR A 213 21.32 -4.09 -2.72
CA TYR A 213 21.84 -4.39 -1.39
C TYR A 213 23.38 -4.52 -1.39
N LYS A 214 23.95 -5.21 -2.38
CA LYS A 214 25.41 -5.37 -2.48
C LYS A 214 26.13 -4.03 -2.60
N VAL A 215 25.58 -3.10 -3.38
CA VAL A 215 26.12 -1.74 -3.51
C VAL A 215 25.96 -0.97 -2.19
N TRP A 216 24.76 -1.00 -1.60
CA TRP A 216 24.51 -0.35 -0.31
C TRP A 216 25.40 -0.88 0.81
N ALA A 217 25.66 -2.19 0.87
CA ALA A 217 26.53 -2.80 1.89
C ALA A 217 27.97 -2.26 1.83
N VAL A 218 28.42 -1.79 0.65
CA VAL A 218 29.75 -1.20 0.45
C VAL A 218 29.72 0.31 0.66
N GLU A 219 28.73 1.00 0.10
CA GLU A 219 28.68 2.47 0.06
C GLU A 219 27.90 3.09 1.25
N GLY A 220 27.06 2.30 1.92
CA GLY A 220 26.31 2.75 3.08
C GLY A 220 25.40 3.93 2.76
N GLU A 221 25.41 4.93 3.63
CA GLU A 221 24.56 6.14 3.51
C GLU A 221 24.84 6.93 2.21
N ARG A 222 26.06 6.87 1.67
CA ARG A 222 26.38 7.54 0.40
C ARG A 222 25.53 7.01 -0.75
N TYR A 223 25.26 5.71 -0.80
CA TYR A 223 24.37 5.12 -1.79
C TYR A 223 22.95 5.72 -1.70
N ILE A 224 22.41 5.79 -0.48
CA ILE A 224 21.06 6.34 -0.24
C ILE A 224 21.01 7.81 -0.66
N GLN A 225 22.01 8.62 -0.28
CA GLN A 225 22.07 10.03 -0.63
C GLN A 225 22.15 10.24 -2.14
N ASN A 226 22.95 9.46 -2.85
CA ASN A 226 23.08 9.54 -4.30
C ASN A 226 21.73 9.20 -4.99
N ARG A 227 21.05 8.15 -4.53
CA ARG A 227 19.72 7.76 -5.05
C ARG A 227 18.68 8.87 -4.85
N TYR A 228 18.61 9.43 -3.63
CA TYR A 228 17.70 10.53 -3.35
C TYR A 228 18.00 11.76 -4.21
N ASN A 229 19.28 12.14 -4.32
CA ASN A 229 19.68 13.29 -5.13
C ASN A 229 19.37 13.07 -6.62
N ALA A 230 19.60 11.88 -7.17
CA ALA A 230 19.25 11.56 -8.55
C ALA A 230 17.75 11.71 -8.79
N LEU A 231 16.92 11.18 -7.90
CA LEU A 231 15.46 11.34 -7.96
C LEU A 231 15.04 12.81 -7.91
N MET A 232 15.65 13.61 -7.02
CA MET A 232 15.32 15.03 -6.86
C MET A 232 15.84 15.91 -7.99
N ASN A 233 16.97 15.56 -8.63
CA ASN A 233 17.60 16.34 -9.71
C ASN A 233 17.10 15.96 -11.12
N LYS A 234 16.19 15.02 -11.25
CA LYS A 234 15.69 14.49 -12.54
C LYS A 234 16.77 13.77 -13.39
N ASP A 235 17.87 13.37 -12.78
CA ASP A 235 18.93 12.63 -13.46
C ASP A 235 18.59 11.15 -13.65
N GLU A 236 17.59 10.66 -12.91
CA GLU A 236 16.98 9.36 -13.15
C GLU A 236 15.73 9.52 -13.99
N ASP A 237 15.54 8.64 -14.96
CA ASP A 237 14.23 8.44 -15.57
C ASP A 237 13.27 8.07 -14.43
N VAL A 238 12.36 8.99 -14.09
CA VAL A 238 11.36 8.80 -13.01
C VAL A 238 10.45 7.60 -13.28
N ASN A 239 10.46 7.05 -14.50
CA ASN A 239 9.89 5.77 -14.84
C ASN A 239 10.82 4.58 -14.51
N ALA A 240 12.04 4.83 -14.06
CA ALA A 240 13.06 3.80 -13.85
C ALA A 240 13.27 3.31 -12.42
N PRO A 241 12.77 3.89 -11.32
CA PRO A 241 12.95 3.22 -10.04
C PRO A 241 12.00 2.02 -9.98
N ARG A 242 12.47 0.90 -10.51
CA ARG A 242 11.75 -0.40 -10.45
C ARG A 242 11.57 -0.90 -9.00
N TRP A 243 11.69 -0.01 -7.99
CA TRP A 243 11.71 -0.40 -6.58
C TRP A 243 11.37 0.74 -5.59
N LEU A 244 10.70 1.76 -6.05
CA LEU A 244 9.91 2.67 -5.21
C LEU A 244 8.43 2.32 -5.29
#